data_d3a1ab5e2d84ac0aed963892a8b7a05e
#
_entry.id   d3a1ab5e2d84ac0aed963892a8b7a05e
#
_cell.length_a   1.000
_cell.length_b   1.000
_cell.length_c   1.000
_cell.angle_alpha   90.00
_cell.angle_beta   90.00
_cell.angle_gamma   90.00
#
_symmetry.space_group_name_H-M   'P 1'
#
loop_
_entity.id
_entity.type
_entity.pdbx_description
1 polymer ?
#
loop_
_entity_poly.entity_id
_entity_poly.type
_entity_poly.pdbx_seq_one_letter_code
_entity_poly.pdbx_strand_id
1 'polypeptide(L)'
;MKQFHYKAYDEEGGIHEGSLAARTKREAAAALFSEGLSVIRLFEEKEAHRFFRARPFASRRALSLLASSWAALLSAGLTVTESLSLLASKERPQERRLLLTARERIASGHSLSDSFAAGGWCPSFFISLLEVGEMTGTLPSALTHIALYYEKEDLFRRRLSRSLAYPLFVLAFALVLLLVILLFILPSFAMLFETLGITLPLAAQAGLALGLFLRHWGMLLGLILFAVLIAGVLYLRTRAGRRRKEVWLYRSAFYRRLLLIRFTLSLSSFLESGKPLSEALAASMKVLGNHVAEEKVRGMERKLMQGENFASVWEESGFCFPLLFELCQVGLSSGELPRFLDQAARLMTAETEEKLRHFRHIAEPAMLLFVGGLTALVLFSVMLPVFRMAGSHLG
;
A
#
# COMPACT_ATOMS: atom_id res chain seq x y z
N MET A 1 3.68 -32.04 -21.65
CA MET A 1 2.76 -31.42 -22.59
C MET A 1 2.43 -30.04 -22.09
N LYS A 2 2.34 -29.04 -22.98
CA LYS A 2 2.00 -27.66 -22.67
C LYS A 2 0.52 -27.46 -22.99
N GLN A 3 -0.22 -26.71 -22.19
CA GLN A 3 -1.59 -26.33 -22.52
C GLN A 3 -1.59 -25.06 -23.37
N PHE A 4 -2.33 -25.08 -24.44
CA PHE A 4 -2.55 -23.99 -25.38
C PHE A 4 -4.03 -23.60 -25.32
N HIS A 5 -4.32 -22.34 -25.14
CA HIS A 5 -5.65 -21.80 -25.33
C HIS A 5 -5.80 -21.28 -26.72
N TYR A 6 -6.91 -21.63 -27.38
CA TYR A 6 -7.17 -21.24 -28.74
C TYR A 6 -8.51 -20.52 -28.89
N LYS A 7 -8.55 -19.65 -29.88
CA LYS A 7 -9.74 -19.06 -30.44
C LYS A 7 -9.71 -19.32 -31.94
N ALA A 8 -10.72 -19.98 -32.45
CA ALA A 8 -10.77 -20.44 -33.86
C ALA A 8 -12.17 -20.23 -34.43
N TYR A 9 -12.27 -20.12 -35.77
CA TYR A 9 -13.53 -20.16 -36.48
C TYR A 9 -13.80 -21.57 -36.98
N ASP A 10 -15.06 -22.00 -36.96
CA ASP A 10 -15.52 -23.17 -37.72
C ASP A 10 -15.87 -22.79 -39.17
N GLU A 11 -16.19 -23.78 -39.97
CA GLU A 11 -16.56 -23.58 -41.40
C GLU A 11 -17.86 -22.76 -41.57
N GLU A 12 -18.69 -22.64 -40.52
CA GLU A 12 -19.95 -21.89 -40.53
C GLU A 12 -19.76 -20.44 -39.99
N GLY A 13 -18.52 -20.03 -39.62
CA GLY A 13 -18.18 -18.71 -39.12
C GLY A 13 -18.42 -18.53 -37.60
N GLY A 14 -18.72 -19.60 -36.87
CA GLY A 14 -18.86 -19.62 -35.43
C GLY A 14 -17.50 -19.51 -34.73
N ILE A 15 -17.44 -18.80 -33.59
CA ILE A 15 -16.21 -18.65 -32.81
C ILE A 15 -16.18 -19.72 -31.72
N HIS A 16 -15.16 -20.56 -31.75
CA HIS A 16 -14.87 -21.56 -30.72
C HIS A 16 -13.67 -21.17 -29.89
N GLU A 17 -13.83 -21.22 -28.59
CA GLU A 17 -12.75 -21.01 -27.61
C GLU A 17 -12.58 -22.27 -26.76
N GLY A 18 -11.33 -22.74 -26.64
CA GLY A 18 -11.04 -23.94 -25.86
C GLY A 18 -9.56 -24.02 -25.47
N SER A 19 -9.21 -25.15 -24.82
CA SER A 19 -7.82 -25.45 -24.47
C SER A 19 -7.42 -26.82 -25.05
N LEU A 20 -6.20 -26.90 -25.62
CA LEU A 20 -5.62 -28.09 -26.17
C LEU A 20 -4.23 -28.35 -25.61
N ALA A 21 -3.91 -29.61 -25.30
CA ALA A 21 -2.59 -30.03 -24.85
C ALA A 21 -1.73 -30.47 -26.03
N ALA A 22 -0.62 -29.75 -26.27
CA ALA A 22 0.35 -30.11 -27.35
C ALA A 22 1.78 -29.87 -26.87
N ARG A 23 2.77 -30.40 -27.60
CA ARG A 23 4.19 -30.19 -27.31
C ARG A 23 4.70 -28.83 -27.82
N THR A 24 4.16 -28.42 -28.97
CA THR A 24 4.56 -27.17 -29.65
C THR A 24 3.34 -26.43 -30.18
N LYS A 25 3.50 -25.11 -30.39
CA LYS A 25 2.47 -24.26 -30.99
C LYS A 25 2.05 -24.70 -32.40
N ARG A 26 3.00 -25.29 -33.17
CA ARG A 26 2.72 -25.85 -34.51
C ARG A 26 1.86 -27.09 -34.43
N GLU A 27 2.13 -27.98 -33.47
CA GLU A 27 1.35 -29.20 -33.24
C GLU A 27 -0.09 -28.88 -32.81
N ALA A 28 -0.25 -27.90 -31.92
CA ALA A 28 -1.57 -27.41 -31.50
C ALA A 28 -2.37 -26.79 -32.67
N ALA A 29 -1.71 -26.00 -33.52
CA ALA A 29 -2.35 -25.42 -34.70
C ALA A 29 -2.75 -26.51 -35.76
N ALA A 30 -1.90 -27.52 -35.96
CA ALA A 30 -2.20 -28.62 -36.86
C ALA A 30 -3.38 -29.50 -36.38
N ALA A 31 -3.46 -29.74 -35.06
CA ALA A 31 -4.57 -30.48 -34.48
C ALA A 31 -5.90 -29.73 -34.64
N LEU A 32 -5.92 -28.43 -34.40
CA LEU A 32 -7.13 -27.60 -34.59
C LEU A 32 -7.53 -27.52 -36.07
N PHE A 33 -6.56 -27.46 -36.98
CA PHE A 33 -6.84 -27.47 -38.42
C PHE A 33 -7.42 -28.80 -38.87
N SER A 34 -6.99 -29.95 -38.29
CA SER A 34 -7.56 -31.25 -38.56
C SER A 34 -8.99 -31.46 -38.05
N GLU A 35 -9.41 -30.63 -37.09
CA GLU A 35 -10.78 -30.56 -36.55
C GLU A 35 -11.66 -29.52 -37.30
N GLY A 36 -11.19 -28.98 -38.44
CA GLY A 36 -11.95 -28.02 -39.25
C GLY A 36 -11.97 -26.59 -38.67
N LEU A 37 -11.11 -26.31 -37.67
CA LEU A 37 -11.07 -25.04 -36.99
C LEU A 37 -9.94 -24.15 -37.52
N SER A 38 -10.29 -22.96 -38.03
CA SER A 38 -9.33 -21.95 -38.47
C SER A 38 -8.87 -21.10 -37.32
N VAL A 39 -7.60 -21.22 -36.91
CA VAL A 39 -7.03 -20.59 -35.74
C VAL A 39 -6.86 -19.10 -35.93
N ILE A 40 -7.57 -18.30 -35.12
CA ILE A 40 -7.43 -16.82 -35.02
C ILE A 40 -6.27 -16.48 -34.10
N ARG A 41 -6.23 -17.14 -32.93
CA ARG A 41 -5.19 -16.93 -31.91
C ARG A 41 -4.90 -18.24 -31.15
N LEU A 42 -3.61 -18.46 -30.86
CA LEU A 42 -3.12 -19.60 -30.12
C LEU A 42 -2.03 -19.14 -29.15
N PHE A 43 -2.25 -19.33 -27.84
CA PHE A 43 -1.28 -18.92 -26.79
C PHE A 43 -0.95 -20.09 -25.87
N GLU A 44 0.28 -20.15 -25.43
CA GLU A 44 0.72 -21.07 -24.39
C GLU A 44 0.23 -20.54 -23.01
N GLU A 45 -0.29 -21.42 -22.14
CA GLU A 45 -0.81 -21.06 -20.81
C GLU A 45 0.23 -20.27 -19.96
N LYS A 46 1.52 -20.52 -20.15
CA LYS A 46 2.59 -19.74 -19.52
C LYS A 46 2.68 -18.28 -20.00
N GLU A 47 2.29 -18.00 -21.24
CA GLU A 47 2.25 -16.62 -21.75
C GLU A 47 1.01 -15.89 -21.24
N ALA A 48 -0.14 -16.57 -21.13
CA ALA A 48 -1.34 -15.98 -20.54
C ALA A 48 -1.10 -15.55 -19.09
N HIS A 49 -0.46 -16.38 -18.26
CA HIS A 49 -0.11 -16.01 -16.88
C HIS A 49 0.99 -14.94 -16.75
N ARG A 50 1.85 -14.79 -17.75
CA ARG A 50 2.90 -13.77 -17.77
C ARG A 50 2.38 -12.41 -18.23
N PHE A 51 1.38 -12.37 -19.10
CA PHE A 51 0.72 -11.15 -19.54
C PHE A 51 -0.20 -10.56 -18.44
N PHE A 52 -0.77 -11.40 -17.55
CA PHE A 52 -1.73 -10.99 -16.52
C PHE A 52 -1.15 -10.53 -15.19
N ARG A 53 0.18 -10.45 -15.05
CA ARG A 53 0.82 -9.70 -13.95
C ARG A 53 1.27 -8.33 -14.42
N ALA A 54 0.38 -7.57 -15.02
CA ALA A 54 0.60 -6.15 -15.20
C ALA A 54 0.82 -5.53 -13.80
N ARG A 55 1.92 -4.82 -13.63
CA ARG A 55 2.13 -4.04 -12.40
C ARG A 55 0.94 -3.10 -12.24
N PRO A 56 0.35 -3.01 -11.05
CA PRO A 56 -0.76 -2.08 -10.83
C PRO A 56 -0.34 -0.68 -11.26
N PHE A 57 -1.26 0.11 -11.76
CA PHE A 57 -1.08 1.52 -12.10
C PHE A 57 -0.25 2.18 -10.99
N ALA A 58 0.88 2.76 -11.36
CA ALA A 58 2.01 2.91 -10.46
C ALA A 58 1.77 3.83 -9.25
N SER A 59 0.76 4.70 -9.27
CA SER A 59 0.45 5.57 -8.14
C SER A 59 -1.05 5.91 -8.04
N ARG A 60 -1.51 6.19 -6.82
CA ARG A 60 -2.88 6.65 -6.55
C ARG A 60 -3.18 7.96 -7.26
N ARG A 61 -2.19 8.85 -7.34
CA ARG A 61 -2.31 10.10 -8.09
C ARG A 61 -2.58 9.85 -9.57
N ALA A 62 -1.90 8.87 -10.18
CA ALA A 62 -2.15 8.52 -11.57
C ALA A 62 -3.57 7.98 -11.78
N LEU A 63 -4.08 7.16 -10.85
CA LEU A 63 -5.47 6.70 -10.89
C LEU A 63 -6.48 7.85 -10.73
N SER A 64 -6.21 8.80 -9.83
CA SER A 64 -7.05 9.99 -9.65
C SER A 64 -7.08 10.84 -10.91
N LEU A 65 -5.90 11.12 -11.51
CA LEU A 65 -5.79 11.91 -12.75
C LEU A 65 -6.45 11.20 -13.94
N LEU A 66 -6.26 9.88 -14.07
CA LEU A 66 -6.91 9.09 -15.10
C LEU A 66 -8.43 9.19 -14.98
N ALA A 67 -8.97 8.96 -13.78
CA ALA A 67 -10.40 9.00 -13.53
C ALA A 67 -11.00 10.40 -13.75
N SER A 68 -10.34 11.46 -13.27
CA SER A 68 -10.82 12.83 -13.46
C SER A 68 -10.79 13.27 -14.93
N SER A 69 -9.71 12.94 -15.65
CA SER A 69 -9.62 13.22 -17.08
C SER A 69 -10.66 12.46 -17.88
N TRP A 70 -10.90 11.21 -17.51
CA TRP A 70 -11.92 10.38 -18.17
C TRP A 70 -13.34 10.89 -17.90
N ALA A 71 -13.64 11.26 -16.64
CA ALA A 71 -14.91 11.89 -16.29
C ALA A 71 -15.17 13.15 -17.12
N ALA A 72 -14.17 14.01 -17.28
CA ALA A 72 -14.28 15.23 -18.08
C ALA A 72 -14.55 14.95 -19.56
N LEU A 73 -13.87 13.94 -20.15
CA LEU A 73 -14.08 13.56 -21.56
C LEU A 73 -15.50 13.02 -21.80
N LEU A 74 -15.99 12.13 -20.90
CA LEU A 74 -17.32 11.59 -20.99
C LEU A 74 -18.40 12.69 -20.78
N SER A 75 -18.17 13.61 -19.85
CA SER A 75 -19.04 14.77 -19.62
C SER A 75 -19.07 15.72 -20.81
N ALA A 76 -18.00 15.77 -21.61
CA ALA A 76 -17.93 16.51 -22.86
C ALA A 76 -18.63 15.79 -24.05
N GLY A 77 -19.23 14.61 -23.81
CA GLY A 77 -19.99 13.84 -24.80
C GLY A 77 -19.17 12.85 -25.64
N LEU A 78 -17.89 12.61 -25.32
CA LEU A 78 -17.12 11.57 -26.00
C LEU A 78 -17.61 10.18 -25.57
N THR A 79 -17.54 9.24 -26.50
CA THR A 79 -17.82 7.84 -26.19
C THR A 79 -16.71 7.25 -25.31
N VAL A 80 -17.01 6.13 -24.63
CA VAL A 80 -16.05 5.40 -23.80
C VAL A 80 -14.82 5.00 -24.62
N THR A 81 -15.00 4.52 -25.83
CA THR A 81 -13.91 4.05 -26.72
C THR A 81 -13.02 5.19 -27.23
N GLU A 82 -13.63 6.33 -27.59
CA GLU A 82 -12.90 7.54 -27.99
C GLU A 82 -12.10 8.13 -26.85
N SER A 83 -12.73 8.27 -25.66
CA SER A 83 -12.08 8.79 -24.48
C SER A 83 -10.90 7.93 -24.03
N LEU A 84 -11.02 6.59 -24.05
CA LEU A 84 -9.91 5.69 -23.76
C LEU A 84 -8.77 5.81 -24.79
N SER A 85 -9.07 6.02 -26.05
CA SER A 85 -8.06 6.23 -27.10
C SER A 85 -7.28 7.52 -26.85
N LEU A 86 -7.97 8.59 -26.50
CA LEU A 86 -7.36 9.88 -26.19
C LEU A 86 -6.51 9.83 -24.91
N LEU A 87 -7.00 9.19 -23.86
CA LEU A 87 -6.23 8.99 -22.64
C LEU A 87 -4.97 8.16 -22.90
N ALA A 88 -5.10 7.07 -23.66
CA ALA A 88 -3.97 6.21 -24.01
C ALA A 88 -2.86 6.94 -24.77
N SER A 89 -3.19 7.98 -25.55
CA SER A 89 -2.20 8.76 -26.32
C SER A 89 -1.23 9.56 -25.42
N LYS A 90 -1.66 9.92 -24.21
CA LYS A 90 -0.91 10.74 -23.24
C LYS A 90 -0.14 9.90 -22.21
N GLU A 91 -0.42 8.60 -22.14
CA GLU A 91 0.13 7.71 -21.12
C GLU A 91 1.43 7.04 -21.54
N ARG A 92 2.17 6.53 -20.55
CA ARG A 92 3.41 5.78 -20.76
C ARG A 92 3.14 4.48 -21.51
N PRO A 93 4.13 3.89 -22.19
CA PRO A 93 3.92 2.72 -23.05
C PRO A 93 3.21 1.54 -22.37
N GLN A 94 3.44 1.30 -21.09
CA GLN A 94 2.79 0.23 -20.33
C GLN A 94 1.32 0.55 -20.06
N GLU A 95 1.03 1.73 -19.56
CA GLU A 95 -0.30 2.24 -19.24
C GLU A 95 -1.14 2.38 -20.52
N ARG A 96 -0.53 2.90 -21.59
CA ARG A 96 -1.13 2.97 -22.93
C ARG A 96 -1.62 1.61 -23.42
N ARG A 97 -0.79 0.57 -23.29
CA ARG A 97 -1.19 -0.79 -23.69
C ARG A 97 -2.39 -1.29 -22.92
N LEU A 98 -2.42 -1.06 -21.60
CA LEU A 98 -3.51 -1.48 -20.73
C LEU A 98 -4.84 -0.81 -21.12
N LEU A 99 -4.82 0.51 -21.37
CA LEU A 99 -6.00 1.26 -21.80
C LEU A 99 -6.48 0.81 -23.20
N LEU A 100 -5.56 0.58 -24.14
CA LEU A 100 -5.92 0.09 -25.48
C LEU A 100 -6.48 -1.32 -25.43
N THR A 101 -5.93 -2.22 -24.59
CA THR A 101 -6.49 -3.57 -24.42
C THR A 101 -7.89 -3.52 -23.80
N ALA A 102 -8.13 -2.65 -22.80
CA ALA A 102 -9.45 -2.44 -22.24
C ALA A 102 -10.43 -1.92 -23.32
N ARG A 103 -10.00 -0.94 -24.13
CA ARG A 103 -10.80 -0.43 -25.25
C ARG A 103 -11.18 -1.52 -26.27
N GLU A 104 -10.23 -2.37 -26.67
CA GLU A 104 -10.47 -3.46 -27.62
C GLU A 104 -11.50 -4.46 -27.07
N ARG A 105 -11.44 -4.79 -25.78
CA ARG A 105 -12.42 -5.65 -25.12
C ARG A 105 -13.81 -5.03 -25.09
N ILE A 106 -13.89 -3.74 -24.74
CA ILE A 106 -15.16 -3.00 -24.76
C ILE A 106 -15.75 -2.96 -26.18
N ALA A 107 -14.92 -2.69 -27.18
CA ALA A 107 -15.34 -2.69 -28.58
C ALA A 107 -15.81 -4.10 -29.07
N SER A 108 -15.36 -5.17 -28.44
CA SER A 108 -15.81 -6.55 -28.68
C SER A 108 -17.02 -6.97 -27.83
N GLY A 109 -17.69 -6.03 -27.15
CA GLY A 109 -18.94 -6.25 -26.41
C GLY A 109 -18.80 -6.71 -24.96
N HIS A 110 -17.57 -6.71 -24.38
CA HIS A 110 -17.42 -6.97 -22.96
C HIS A 110 -17.80 -5.73 -22.13
N SER A 111 -18.26 -5.96 -20.90
CA SER A 111 -18.53 -4.86 -19.97
C SER A 111 -17.27 -4.04 -19.67
N LEU A 112 -17.49 -2.77 -19.30
CA LEU A 112 -16.40 -1.87 -18.94
C LEU A 112 -15.65 -2.38 -17.70
N SER A 113 -16.39 -2.76 -16.67
CA SER A 113 -15.87 -3.32 -15.42
C SER A 113 -15.06 -4.61 -15.64
N ASP A 114 -15.56 -5.56 -16.47
CA ASP A 114 -14.85 -6.80 -16.80
C ASP A 114 -13.59 -6.54 -17.62
N SER A 115 -13.63 -5.57 -18.53
CA SER A 115 -12.48 -5.21 -19.36
C SER A 115 -11.32 -4.66 -18.53
N PHE A 116 -11.61 -3.86 -17.49
CA PHE A 116 -10.62 -3.35 -16.56
C PHE A 116 -10.19 -4.40 -15.53
N ALA A 117 -11.10 -5.26 -15.06
CA ALA A 117 -10.80 -6.36 -14.15
C ALA A 117 -9.84 -7.38 -14.78
N ALA A 118 -10.07 -7.75 -16.03
CA ALA A 118 -9.23 -8.69 -16.77
C ALA A 118 -7.78 -8.22 -16.90
N GLY A 119 -7.53 -6.93 -16.96
CA GLY A 119 -6.19 -6.35 -16.99
C GLY A 119 -5.39 -6.52 -15.69
N GLY A 120 -6.03 -6.77 -14.56
CA GLY A 120 -5.41 -6.99 -13.24
C GLY A 120 -4.60 -5.81 -12.69
N TRP A 121 -4.69 -4.63 -13.32
CA TRP A 121 -3.95 -3.43 -12.97
C TRP A 121 -4.76 -2.40 -12.18
N CYS A 122 -6.09 -2.47 -12.26
CA CYS A 122 -6.99 -1.63 -11.49
C CYS A 122 -7.28 -2.23 -10.10
N PRO A 123 -7.25 -1.43 -9.05
CA PRO A 123 -7.70 -1.85 -7.73
C PRO A 123 -9.20 -2.21 -7.71
N SER A 124 -9.60 -3.08 -6.78
CA SER A 124 -11.00 -3.53 -6.64
C SER A 124 -12.00 -2.38 -6.46
N PHE A 125 -11.63 -1.34 -5.72
CA PHE A 125 -12.47 -0.15 -5.55
C PHE A 125 -12.79 0.54 -6.89
N PHE A 126 -11.77 0.72 -7.74
CA PHE A 126 -11.94 1.33 -9.07
C PHE A 126 -12.93 0.52 -9.91
N ILE A 127 -12.73 -0.80 -9.96
CA ILE A 127 -13.58 -1.71 -10.75
C ILE A 127 -15.02 -1.71 -10.21
N SER A 128 -15.20 -1.82 -8.88
CA SER A 128 -16.54 -1.86 -8.29
C SER A 128 -17.33 -0.55 -8.49
N LEU A 129 -16.66 0.59 -8.51
CA LEU A 129 -17.33 1.87 -8.75
C LEU A 129 -17.60 2.09 -10.25
N LEU A 130 -16.72 1.59 -11.14
CA LEU A 130 -16.98 1.54 -12.58
C LEU A 130 -18.21 0.69 -12.90
N GLU A 131 -18.33 -0.48 -12.27
CA GLU A 131 -19.48 -1.38 -12.41
C GLU A 131 -20.79 -0.67 -12.06
N VAL A 132 -20.81 0.09 -10.93
CA VAL A 132 -21.96 0.89 -10.55
C VAL A 132 -22.30 1.92 -11.62
N GLY A 133 -21.32 2.70 -12.05
CA GLY A 133 -21.52 3.74 -13.06
C GLY A 133 -21.99 3.17 -14.42
N GLU A 134 -21.53 1.96 -14.77
CA GLU A 134 -21.95 1.23 -15.97
C GLU A 134 -23.41 0.78 -15.85
N MET A 135 -23.78 0.15 -14.73
CA MET A 135 -25.15 -0.36 -14.49
C MET A 135 -26.19 0.76 -14.38
N THR A 136 -25.81 1.89 -13.78
CA THR A 136 -26.72 3.04 -13.58
C THR A 136 -26.69 4.06 -14.72
N GLY A 137 -25.79 3.89 -15.69
CA GLY A 137 -25.59 4.88 -16.78
C GLY A 137 -24.93 6.19 -16.32
N THR A 138 -24.36 6.23 -15.10
CA THR A 138 -23.79 7.44 -14.48
C THR A 138 -22.25 7.41 -14.44
N LEU A 139 -21.62 6.91 -15.50
CA LEU A 139 -20.15 6.76 -15.59
C LEU A 139 -19.37 8.05 -15.25
N PRO A 140 -19.74 9.26 -15.73
CA PRO A 140 -19.01 10.47 -15.38
C PRO A 140 -19.00 10.75 -13.88
N SER A 141 -20.13 10.54 -13.20
CA SER A 141 -20.25 10.70 -11.75
C SER A 141 -19.41 9.65 -11.00
N ALA A 142 -19.52 8.38 -11.39
CA ALA A 142 -18.73 7.30 -10.79
C ALA A 142 -17.21 7.54 -10.91
N LEU A 143 -16.74 8.00 -12.07
CA LEU A 143 -15.35 8.36 -12.30
C LEU A 143 -14.91 9.56 -11.46
N THR A 144 -15.80 10.54 -11.24
CA THR A 144 -15.54 11.67 -10.34
C THR A 144 -15.34 11.19 -8.90
N HIS A 145 -16.18 10.28 -8.41
CA HIS A 145 -16.03 9.68 -7.08
C HIS A 145 -14.73 8.86 -6.96
N ILE A 146 -14.38 8.11 -8.01
CA ILE A 146 -13.08 7.41 -8.09
C ILE A 146 -11.92 8.40 -7.97
N ALA A 147 -11.96 9.49 -8.73
CA ALA A 147 -10.92 10.51 -8.74
C ALA A 147 -10.74 11.15 -7.36
N LEU A 148 -11.83 11.56 -6.72
CA LEU A 148 -11.83 12.16 -5.38
C LEU A 148 -11.33 11.20 -4.31
N TYR A 149 -11.72 9.92 -4.37
CA TYR A 149 -11.23 8.90 -3.43
C TYR A 149 -9.73 8.75 -3.50
N TYR A 150 -9.17 8.54 -4.72
CA TYR A 150 -7.72 8.36 -4.88
C TYR A 150 -6.94 9.64 -4.61
N GLU A 151 -7.49 10.81 -4.85
CA GLU A 151 -6.90 12.09 -4.46
C GLU A 151 -6.77 12.19 -2.94
N LYS A 152 -7.85 11.95 -2.19
CA LYS A 152 -7.85 11.95 -0.73
C LYS A 152 -6.85 10.91 -0.17
N GLU A 153 -6.82 9.71 -0.73
CA GLU A 153 -5.90 8.66 -0.32
C GLU A 153 -4.42 9.02 -0.62
N ASP A 154 -4.14 9.64 -1.77
CA ASP A 154 -2.79 10.09 -2.15
C ASP A 154 -2.31 11.24 -1.23
N LEU A 155 -3.15 12.23 -1.01
CA LEU A 155 -2.85 13.36 -0.12
C LEU A 155 -2.55 12.87 1.31
N PHE A 156 -3.38 12.00 1.85
CA PHE A 156 -3.16 11.42 3.17
C PHE A 156 -1.82 10.68 3.27
N ARG A 157 -1.53 9.81 2.30
CA ARG A 157 -0.25 9.07 2.28
C ARG A 157 0.97 9.99 2.17
N ARG A 158 0.89 11.03 1.35
CA ARG A 158 1.98 12.00 1.20
C ARG A 158 2.24 12.75 2.50
N ARG A 159 1.17 13.17 3.19
CA ARG A 159 1.27 13.84 4.48
C ARG A 159 1.90 12.92 5.53
N LEU A 160 1.45 11.67 5.59
CA LEU A 160 2.01 10.65 6.48
C LEU A 160 3.49 10.40 6.19
N SER A 161 3.85 10.18 4.93
CA SER A 161 5.25 9.94 4.52
C SER A 161 6.16 11.13 4.84
N ARG A 162 5.71 12.35 4.57
CA ARG A 162 6.48 13.58 4.89
C ARG A 162 6.68 13.76 6.39
N SER A 163 5.68 13.43 7.20
CA SER A 163 5.78 13.54 8.67
C SER A 163 6.81 12.57 9.26
N LEU A 164 7.03 11.42 8.64
CA LEU A 164 7.97 10.41 9.09
C LEU A 164 9.37 10.55 8.47
N ALA A 165 9.51 11.25 7.36
CA ALA A 165 10.78 11.35 6.62
C ALA A 165 11.88 12.01 7.46
N TYR A 166 11.58 13.14 8.12
CA TYR A 166 12.56 13.86 8.93
C TYR A 166 13.04 13.05 10.15
N PRO A 167 12.16 12.47 11.01
CA PRO A 167 12.60 11.62 12.11
C PRO A 167 13.45 10.43 11.67
N LEU A 168 13.09 9.79 10.56
CA LEU A 168 13.84 8.66 10.03
C LEU A 168 15.23 9.08 9.53
N PHE A 169 15.33 10.23 8.87
CA PHE A 169 16.61 10.79 8.40
C PHE A 169 17.55 11.10 9.58
N VAL A 170 17.04 11.81 10.60
CA VAL A 170 17.85 12.17 11.79
C VAL A 170 18.29 10.92 12.55
N LEU A 171 17.40 9.93 12.73
CA LEU A 171 17.74 8.67 13.37
C LEU A 171 18.82 7.90 12.59
N ALA A 172 18.70 7.83 11.26
CA ALA A 172 19.70 7.21 10.41
C ALA A 172 21.06 7.90 10.51
N PHE A 173 21.05 9.25 10.48
CA PHE A 173 22.27 10.04 10.61
C PHE A 173 22.93 9.85 11.99
N ALA A 174 22.13 9.87 13.08
CA ALA A 174 22.62 9.62 14.43
C ALA A 174 23.24 8.21 14.58
N LEU A 175 22.62 7.21 13.94
CA LEU A 175 23.15 5.85 13.93
C LEU A 175 24.49 5.75 13.19
N VAL A 176 24.62 6.42 12.04
CA VAL A 176 25.89 6.48 11.28
C VAL A 176 26.95 7.18 12.12
N LEU A 177 26.63 8.31 12.76
CA LEU A 177 27.55 9.02 13.63
C LEU A 177 28.03 8.14 14.80
N LEU A 178 27.09 7.43 15.45
CA LEU A 178 27.41 6.47 16.51
C LEU A 178 28.37 5.38 16.03
N LEU A 179 28.12 4.82 14.85
CA LEU A 179 29.01 3.80 14.26
C LEU A 179 30.42 4.35 13.98
N VAL A 180 30.53 5.58 13.45
CA VAL A 180 31.83 6.24 13.24
C VAL A 180 32.56 6.43 14.56
N ILE A 181 31.89 6.86 15.60
CA ILE A 181 32.47 7.04 16.92
C ILE A 181 32.98 5.69 17.47
N LEU A 182 32.16 4.65 17.44
CA LEU A 182 32.51 3.34 18.02
C LEU A 182 33.58 2.61 17.21
N LEU A 183 33.60 2.72 15.90
CA LEU A 183 34.52 1.95 15.05
C LEU A 183 35.86 2.64 14.77
N PHE A 184 35.88 3.99 14.79
CA PHE A 184 37.08 4.74 14.40
C PHE A 184 37.60 5.64 15.53
N ILE A 185 36.76 6.47 16.11
CA ILE A 185 37.17 7.50 17.04
C ILE A 185 37.62 6.85 18.39
N LEU A 186 36.73 6.04 18.95
CA LEU A 186 36.97 5.47 20.28
C LEU A 186 38.18 4.52 20.31
N PRO A 187 38.45 3.63 19.34
CA PRO A 187 39.67 2.83 19.30
C PRO A 187 40.94 3.66 19.16
N SER A 188 40.93 4.76 18.39
CA SER A 188 42.07 5.63 18.24
C SER A 188 42.48 6.31 19.57
N PHE A 189 41.49 6.72 20.34
CA PHE A 189 41.73 7.27 21.70
C PHE A 189 42.12 6.19 22.69
N ALA A 190 41.58 4.98 22.58
CA ALA A 190 41.99 3.88 23.47
C ALA A 190 43.47 3.56 23.34
N MET A 191 44.04 3.50 22.13
CA MET A 191 45.49 3.32 21.90
C MET A 191 46.33 4.45 22.53
N LEU A 192 45.84 5.70 22.39
CA LEU A 192 46.51 6.87 23.00
C LEU A 192 46.55 6.78 24.53
N PHE A 193 45.45 6.39 25.17
CA PHE A 193 45.41 6.24 26.64
C PHE A 193 46.22 5.07 27.15
N GLU A 194 46.28 3.97 26.40
CA GLU A 194 47.13 2.83 26.71
C GLU A 194 48.62 3.22 26.70
N THR A 195 49.09 3.98 25.68
CA THR A 195 50.46 4.49 25.61
C THR A 195 50.80 5.47 26.74
N LEU A 196 49.80 6.17 27.28
CA LEU A 196 49.98 7.12 28.40
C LEU A 196 49.77 6.48 29.78
N GLY A 197 49.46 5.18 29.86
CA GLY A 197 49.25 4.46 31.11
C GLY A 197 47.96 4.87 31.87
N ILE A 198 46.99 5.47 31.18
CA ILE A 198 45.76 6.00 31.80
C ILE A 198 44.60 5.02 31.62
N THR A 199 43.89 4.74 32.70
CA THR A 199 42.69 3.89 32.65
C THR A 199 41.50 4.62 32.01
N LEU A 200 40.86 4.00 31.04
CA LEU A 200 39.67 4.54 30.42
C LEU A 200 38.46 4.55 31.40
N PRO A 201 37.59 5.55 31.36
CA PRO A 201 36.31 5.53 32.05
C PRO A 201 35.45 4.33 31.64
N LEU A 202 34.62 3.81 32.55
CA LEU A 202 33.74 2.65 32.31
C LEU A 202 32.88 2.78 31.05
N ALA A 203 32.32 3.95 30.81
CA ALA A 203 31.51 4.23 29.61
C ALA A 203 32.32 4.10 28.30
N ALA A 204 33.57 4.56 28.29
CA ALA A 204 34.49 4.42 27.16
C ALA A 204 34.92 2.97 26.96
N GLN A 205 35.18 2.23 28.05
CA GLN A 205 35.48 0.79 27.98
C GLN A 205 34.32 -0.01 27.37
N ALA A 206 33.06 0.24 27.82
CA ALA A 206 31.87 -0.39 27.27
C ALA A 206 31.67 -0.06 25.78
N GLY A 207 31.87 1.21 25.41
CA GLY A 207 31.83 1.64 24.01
C GLY A 207 32.88 0.98 23.14
N LEU A 208 34.13 0.87 23.66
CA LEU A 208 35.23 0.20 22.97
C LEU A 208 34.94 -1.31 22.79
N ALA A 209 34.46 -1.98 23.83
CA ALA A 209 34.07 -3.39 23.74
C ALA A 209 32.98 -3.62 22.69
N LEU A 210 31.97 -2.72 22.64
CA LEU A 210 30.92 -2.75 21.61
C LEU A 210 31.52 -2.48 20.22
N GLY A 211 32.40 -1.51 20.09
CA GLY A 211 33.07 -1.19 18.83
C GLY A 211 33.92 -2.34 18.29
N LEU A 212 34.71 -2.98 19.16
CA LEU A 212 35.52 -4.17 18.82
C LEU A 212 34.62 -5.36 18.46
N PHE A 213 33.55 -5.58 19.21
CA PHE A 213 32.56 -6.59 18.90
C PHE A 213 31.93 -6.35 17.49
N LEU A 214 31.50 -5.12 17.20
CA LEU A 214 30.97 -4.76 15.90
C LEU A 214 32.01 -4.87 14.78
N ARG A 215 33.29 -4.54 15.05
CA ARG A 215 34.36 -4.67 14.06
C ARG A 215 34.66 -6.14 13.74
N HIS A 216 34.63 -7.02 14.73
CA HIS A 216 34.92 -8.44 14.55
C HIS A 216 33.71 -9.23 14.01
N TRP A 217 32.54 -8.96 14.56
CA TRP A 217 31.33 -9.71 14.27
C TRP A 217 30.34 -8.95 13.39
N GLY A 218 30.57 -7.65 13.12
CA GLY A 218 29.62 -6.78 12.42
C GLY A 218 29.26 -7.25 11.02
N MET A 219 30.24 -7.79 10.27
CA MET A 219 29.99 -8.36 8.95
C MET A 219 29.09 -9.61 9.03
N LEU A 220 29.37 -10.50 10.00
CA LEU A 220 28.56 -11.70 10.22
C LEU A 220 27.17 -11.36 10.73
N LEU A 221 27.06 -10.40 11.68
CA LEU A 221 25.78 -9.88 12.16
C LEU A 221 24.97 -9.20 11.03
N GLY A 222 25.65 -8.43 10.18
CA GLY A 222 25.04 -7.82 9.01
C GLY A 222 24.51 -8.87 8.03
N LEU A 223 25.27 -9.92 7.78
CA LEU A 223 24.87 -11.03 6.92
C LEU A 223 23.68 -11.81 7.52
N ILE A 224 23.71 -12.09 8.82
CA ILE A 224 22.61 -12.74 9.53
C ILE A 224 21.37 -11.85 9.49
N LEU A 225 21.49 -10.55 9.80
CA LEU A 225 20.37 -9.61 9.75
C LEU A 225 19.78 -9.54 8.33
N PHE A 226 20.62 -9.49 7.31
CA PHE A 226 20.19 -9.50 5.91
C PHE A 226 19.48 -10.80 5.55
N ALA A 227 20.02 -11.95 5.96
CA ALA A 227 19.39 -13.25 5.74
C ALA A 227 18.02 -13.34 6.46
N VAL A 228 17.93 -12.86 7.72
CA VAL A 228 16.68 -12.79 8.50
C VAL A 228 15.67 -11.85 7.85
N LEU A 229 16.11 -10.70 7.33
CA LEU A 229 15.24 -9.79 6.58
C LEU A 229 14.70 -10.45 5.31
N ILE A 230 15.56 -11.12 4.53
CA ILE A 230 15.12 -11.86 3.33
C ILE A 230 14.15 -12.98 3.72
N ALA A 231 14.51 -13.81 4.70
CA ALA A 231 13.66 -14.88 5.20
C ALA A 231 12.31 -14.33 5.72
N GLY A 232 12.33 -13.22 6.44
CA GLY A 232 11.15 -12.51 6.90
C GLY A 232 10.26 -12.03 5.74
N VAL A 233 10.85 -11.41 4.72
CA VAL A 233 10.12 -10.98 3.51
C VAL A 233 9.53 -12.18 2.76
N LEU A 234 10.28 -13.27 2.62
CA LEU A 234 9.82 -14.50 2.00
C LEU A 234 8.68 -15.14 2.82
N TYR A 235 8.86 -15.22 4.15
CA TYR A 235 7.83 -15.71 5.06
C TYR A 235 6.53 -14.89 4.97
N LEU A 236 6.64 -13.55 4.95
CA LEU A 236 5.50 -12.65 4.83
C LEU A 236 4.78 -12.74 3.46
N ARG A 237 5.43 -13.34 2.44
CA ARG A 237 4.79 -13.67 1.16
C ARG A 237 3.98 -14.96 1.20
N THR A 238 4.21 -15.83 2.17
CA THR A 238 3.41 -17.05 2.38
C THR A 238 2.01 -16.72 2.90
N ARG A 239 1.03 -17.61 2.69
CA ARG A 239 -0.35 -17.41 3.18
C ARG A 239 -0.40 -17.27 4.71
N ALA A 240 0.38 -18.10 5.43
CA ALA A 240 0.47 -18.06 6.90
C ALA A 240 1.11 -16.77 7.40
N GLY A 241 2.20 -16.33 6.77
CA GLY A 241 2.91 -15.09 7.12
C GLY A 241 2.05 -13.85 6.88
N ARG A 242 1.30 -13.80 5.78
CA ARG A 242 0.34 -12.70 5.53
C ARG A 242 -0.70 -12.61 6.62
N ARG A 243 -1.34 -13.72 6.99
CA ARG A 243 -2.38 -13.75 8.03
C ARG A 243 -1.83 -13.31 9.39
N ARG A 244 -0.63 -13.77 9.78
CA ARG A 244 0.02 -13.31 11.02
C ARG A 244 0.35 -11.82 10.99
N LYS A 245 0.90 -11.32 9.88
CA LYS A 245 1.15 -9.89 9.68
C LYS A 245 -0.11 -9.06 9.80
N GLU A 246 -1.21 -9.48 9.19
CA GLU A 246 -2.49 -8.77 9.21
C GLU A 246 -3.06 -8.70 10.63
N VAL A 247 -3.02 -9.80 11.39
CA VAL A 247 -3.44 -9.84 12.80
C VAL A 247 -2.54 -8.94 13.66
N TRP A 248 -1.23 -9.01 13.47
CA TRP A 248 -0.27 -8.20 14.23
C TRP A 248 -0.44 -6.70 13.94
N LEU A 249 -0.58 -6.32 12.67
CA LEU A 249 -0.85 -4.94 12.28
C LEU A 249 -2.18 -4.44 12.83
N TYR A 250 -3.22 -5.29 12.82
CA TYR A 250 -4.54 -4.93 13.33
C TYR A 250 -4.55 -4.66 14.84
N ARG A 251 -3.59 -5.20 15.62
CA ARG A 251 -3.40 -4.85 17.04
C ARG A 251 -3.01 -3.39 17.25
N SER A 252 -2.33 -2.77 16.28
CA SER A 252 -1.97 -1.36 16.34
C SER A 252 -3.21 -0.49 16.18
N ALA A 253 -3.49 0.36 17.18
CA ALA A 253 -4.60 1.33 17.13
C ALA A 253 -4.46 2.30 15.95
N PHE A 254 -3.23 2.69 15.63
CA PHE A 254 -2.92 3.55 14.48
C PHE A 254 -3.30 2.87 13.16
N TYR A 255 -2.92 1.60 12.95
CA TYR A 255 -3.24 0.88 11.73
C TYR A 255 -4.75 0.62 11.59
N ARG A 256 -5.45 0.28 12.68
CA ARG A 256 -6.92 0.15 12.68
C ARG A 256 -7.59 1.44 12.23
N ARG A 257 -7.09 2.59 12.73
CA ARG A 257 -7.61 3.90 12.34
C ARG A 257 -7.42 4.17 10.85
N LEU A 258 -6.26 3.82 10.29
CA LEU A 258 -6.01 3.94 8.84
C LEU A 258 -6.97 3.08 8.02
N LEU A 259 -7.21 1.85 8.45
CA LEU A 259 -8.18 0.95 7.79
C LEU A 259 -9.59 1.54 7.86
N LEU A 260 -9.98 2.07 9.02
CA LEU A 260 -11.30 2.65 9.21
C LEU A 260 -11.51 3.90 8.35
N ILE A 261 -10.53 4.80 8.27
CA ILE A 261 -10.59 5.98 7.37
C ILE A 261 -10.80 5.53 5.92
N ARG A 262 -10.03 4.54 5.45
CA ARG A 262 -10.17 4.00 4.09
C ARG A 262 -11.54 3.36 3.87
N PHE A 263 -12.03 2.61 4.83
CA PHE A 263 -13.34 1.98 4.80
C PHE A 263 -14.45 3.02 4.73
N THR A 264 -14.44 4.01 5.62
CA THR A 264 -15.45 5.07 5.70
C THR A 264 -15.47 5.92 4.43
N LEU A 265 -14.30 6.26 3.87
CA LEU A 265 -14.20 6.96 2.57
C LEU A 265 -14.77 6.13 1.41
N SER A 266 -14.47 4.83 1.38
CA SER A 266 -14.99 3.97 0.31
C SER A 266 -16.50 3.76 0.45
N LEU A 267 -16.99 3.59 1.68
CA LEU A 267 -18.41 3.43 1.95
C LEU A 267 -19.20 4.69 1.57
N SER A 268 -18.73 5.87 1.98
CA SER A 268 -19.31 7.16 1.55
C SER A 268 -19.39 7.26 0.02
N SER A 269 -18.29 6.97 -0.68
CA SER A 269 -18.23 7.06 -2.14
C SER A 269 -19.19 6.09 -2.85
N PHE A 270 -19.35 4.86 -2.32
CA PHE A 270 -20.33 3.91 -2.88
C PHE A 270 -21.77 4.35 -2.63
N LEU A 271 -22.07 4.86 -1.44
CA LEU A 271 -23.40 5.38 -1.13
C LEU A 271 -23.74 6.64 -1.94
N GLU A 272 -22.78 7.56 -2.12
CA GLU A 272 -22.92 8.74 -2.98
C GLU A 272 -23.18 8.38 -4.46
N SER A 273 -22.65 7.23 -4.90
CA SER A 273 -22.92 6.72 -6.25
C SER A 273 -24.25 5.97 -6.39
N GLY A 274 -25.06 5.91 -5.31
CA GLY A 274 -26.39 5.31 -5.31
C GLY A 274 -26.45 3.83 -4.98
N LYS A 275 -25.35 3.21 -4.52
CA LYS A 275 -25.39 1.81 -4.08
C LYS A 275 -26.21 1.65 -2.80
N PRO A 276 -27.04 0.60 -2.69
CA PRO A 276 -27.66 0.23 -1.41
C PRO A 276 -26.62 -0.04 -0.32
N LEU A 277 -26.97 0.24 0.93
CA LEU A 277 -26.04 0.15 2.07
C LEU A 277 -25.39 -1.23 2.21
N SER A 278 -26.13 -2.31 2.02
CA SER A 278 -25.62 -3.70 2.07
C SER A 278 -24.57 -3.97 1.00
N GLU A 279 -24.83 -3.55 -0.24
CA GLU A 279 -23.88 -3.72 -1.34
C GLU A 279 -22.67 -2.79 -1.19
N ALA A 280 -22.88 -1.56 -0.69
CA ALA A 280 -21.81 -0.62 -0.41
C ALA A 280 -20.84 -1.16 0.68
N LEU A 281 -21.37 -1.83 1.71
CA LEU A 281 -20.58 -2.55 2.72
C LEU A 281 -19.74 -3.66 2.10
N ALA A 282 -20.36 -4.54 1.31
CA ALA A 282 -19.68 -5.65 0.64
C ALA A 282 -18.56 -5.16 -0.32
N ALA A 283 -18.83 -4.07 -1.06
CA ALA A 283 -17.85 -3.46 -1.95
C ALA A 283 -16.69 -2.80 -1.17
N SER A 284 -17.00 -2.07 -0.08
CA SER A 284 -16.03 -1.39 0.77
C SER A 284 -15.12 -2.38 1.52
N MET A 285 -15.61 -3.56 1.86
CA MET A 285 -14.84 -4.63 2.48
C MET A 285 -13.63 -5.03 1.63
N LYS A 286 -13.81 -5.12 0.30
CA LYS A 286 -12.72 -5.46 -0.65
C LYS A 286 -11.57 -4.46 -0.68
N VAL A 287 -11.79 -3.24 -0.19
CA VAL A 287 -10.79 -2.15 -0.15
C VAL A 287 -9.87 -2.26 1.06
N LEU A 288 -10.30 -2.95 2.13
CA LEU A 288 -9.56 -3.03 3.39
C LEU A 288 -8.21 -3.73 3.23
N GLY A 289 -8.18 -4.87 2.53
CA GLY A 289 -6.96 -5.66 2.34
C GLY A 289 -6.36 -6.16 3.66
N ASN A 290 -7.22 -6.37 4.67
CA ASN A 290 -6.89 -6.97 5.96
C ASN A 290 -8.04 -7.91 6.37
N HIS A 291 -7.74 -9.19 6.46
CA HIS A 291 -8.74 -10.22 6.72
C HIS A 291 -9.51 -10.01 8.03
N VAL A 292 -8.85 -9.54 9.08
CA VAL A 292 -9.52 -9.30 10.38
C VAL A 292 -10.56 -8.19 10.27
N ALA A 293 -10.22 -7.10 9.58
CA ALA A 293 -11.17 -6.01 9.34
C ALA A 293 -12.30 -6.44 8.39
N GLU A 294 -11.99 -7.21 7.34
CA GLU A 294 -12.97 -7.78 6.41
C GLU A 294 -13.98 -8.68 7.12
N GLU A 295 -13.51 -9.52 8.06
CA GLU A 295 -14.38 -10.41 8.85
C GLU A 295 -15.34 -9.62 9.75
N LYS A 296 -14.89 -8.51 10.35
CA LYS A 296 -15.74 -7.60 11.12
C LYS A 296 -16.82 -6.94 10.25
N VAL A 297 -16.45 -6.43 9.10
CA VAL A 297 -17.42 -5.82 8.17
C VAL A 297 -18.41 -6.86 7.64
N ARG A 298 -17.97 -8.09 7.38
CA ARG A 298 -18.85 -9.19 7.00
C ARG A 298 -19.84 -9.56 8.13
N GLY A 299 -19.40 -9.44 9.39
CA GLY A 299 -20.28 -9.54 10.55
C GLY A 299 -21.35 -8.45 10.57
N MET A 300 -20.94 -7.21 10.27
CA MET A 300 -21.87 -6.07 10.17
C MET A 300 -22.91 -6.28 9.05
N GLU A 301 -22.47 -6.70 7.87
CA GLU A 301 -23.34 -6.98 6.73
C GLU A 301 -24.42 -8.02 7.08
N ARG A 302 -24.04 -9.12 7.75
CA ARG A 302 -24.98 -10.15 8.18
C ARG A 302 -26.04 -9.63 9.16
N LYS A 303 -25.64 -8.85 10.17
CA LYS A 303 -26.55 -8.26 11.15
C LYS A 303 -27.50 -7.24 10.50
N LEU A 304 -26.95 -6.41 9.58
CA LEU A 304 -27.76 -5.48 8.81
C LEU A 304 -28.83 -6.19 7.97
N MET A 305 -28.50 -7.34 7.37
CA MET A 305 -29.47 -8.16 6.63
C MET A 305 -30.55 -8.78 7.55
N GLN A 306 -30.28 -8.90 8.85
CA GLN A 306 -31.26 -9.32 9.86
C GLN A 306 -32.17 -8.17 10.34
N GLY A 307 -31.98 -6.96 9.79
CA GLY A 307 -32.78 -5.79 10.11
C GLY A 307 -32.27 -4.97 11.31
N GLU A 308 -31.07 -5.26 11.82
CA GLU A 308 -30.48 -4.47 12.91
C GLU A 308 -30.08 -3.08 12.43
N ASN A 309 -30.08 -2.10 13.34
CA ASN A 309 -29.69 -0.73 13.03
C ASN A 309 -28.21 -0.65 12.69
N PHE A 310 -27.88 -0.01 11.57
CA PHE A 310 -26.50 0.07 11.05
C PHE A 310 -25.53 0.71 12.03
N ALA A 311 -25.91 1.81 12.71
CA ALA A 311 -25.00 2.50 13.65
C ALA A 311 -24.66 1.60 14.83
N SER A 312 -25.65 0.93 15.42
CA SER A 312 -25.44 0.00 16.54
C SER A 312 -24.58 -1.21 16.13
N VAL A 313 -24.85 -1.79 14.97
CA VAL A 313 -24.06 -2.90 14.42
C VAL A 313 -22.62 -2.50 14.19
N TRP A 314 -22.38 -1.26 13.73
CA TRP A 314 -21.02 -0.77 13.52
C TRP A 314 -20.28 -0.59 14.84
N GLU A 315 -20.91 -0.01 15.85
CA GLU A 315 -20.33 0.15 17.19
C GLU A 315 -19.96 -1.21 17.80
N GLU A 316 -20.88 -2.17 17.79
CA GLU A 316 -20.68 -3.52 18.33
C GLU A 316 -19.57 -4.30 17.61
N SER A 317 -19.29 -3.99 16.35
CA SER A 317 -18.22 -4.64 15.59
C SER A 317 -16.83 -4.45 16.21
N GLY A 318 -16.65 -3.44 17.08
CA GLY A 318 -15.35 -2.99 17.59
C GLY A 318 -14.41 -2.45 16.47
N PHE A 319 -14.99 -2.12 15.30
CA PHE A 319 -14.34 -1.45 14.20
C PHE A 319 -14.98 -0.08 13.97
N CYS A 320 -15.14 0.66 15.07
CA CYS A 320 -15.75 1.98 15.13
C CYS A 320 -14.95 2.88 16.07
N PHE A 321 -15.12 4.18 15.93
CA PHE A 321 -14.67 5.20 16.88
C PHE A 321 -15.88 6.02 17.32
N PRO A 322 -15.89 6.60 18.55
CA PRO A 322 -17.05 7.33 19.07
C PRO A 322 -17.59 8.40 18.14
N LEU A 323 -16.73 9.25 17.60
CA LEU A 323 -17.11 10.29 16.64
C LEU A 323 -17.80 9.74 15.39
N LEU A 324 -17.33 8.59 14.88
CA LEU A 324 -17.92 7.95 13.71
C LEU A 324 -19.33 7.43 14.00
N PHE A 325 -19.55 6.88 15.18
CA PHE A 325 -20.86 6.42 15.64
C PHE A 325 -21.88 7.56 15.70
N GLU A 326 -21.52 8.67 16.35
CA GLU A 326 -22.37 9.85 16.45
C GLU A 326 -22.76 10.41 15.07
N LEU A 327 -21.78 10.61 14.19
CA LEU A 327 -22.02 11.12 12.85
C LEU A 327 -22.84 10.13 11.99
N CYS A 328 -22.64 8.82 12.20
CA CYS A 328 -23.44 7.80 11.53
C CYS A 328 -24.93 7.84 11.97
N GLN A 329 -25.20 8.01 13.26
CA GLN A 329 -26.56 8.17 13.77
C GLN A 329 -27.24 9.42 13.19
N VAL A 330 -26.57 10.56 13.17
CA VAL A 330 -27.10 11.78 12.58
C VAL A 330 -27.33 11.60 11.08
N GLY A 331 -26.40 10.98 10.38
CA GLY A 331 -26.52 10.71 8.96
C GLY A 331 -27.69 9.78 8.61
N LEU A 332 -27.96 8.78 9.44
CA LEU A 332 -29.12 7.89 9.27
C LEU A 332 -30.45 8.62 9.53
N SER A 333 -30.50 9.42 10.59
CA SER A 333 -31.73 10.16 10.93
C SER A 333 -32.07 11.27 9.95
N SER A 334 -31.06 11.90 9.33
CA SER A 334 -31.25 12.96 8.31
C SER A 334 -31.39 12.44 6.89
N GLY A 335 -31.13 11.15 6.63
CA GLY A 335 -31.07 10.59 5.28
C GLY A 335 -29.80 10.98 4.48
N GLU A 336 -28.86 11.67 5.09
CA GLU A 336 -27.61 12.15 4.47
C GLU A 336 -26.37 11.32 4.90
N LEU A 337 -26.55 10.03 5.15
CA LEU A 337 -25.49 9.14 5.62
C LEU A 337 -24.16 9.28 4.83
N PRO A 338 -24.15 9.33 3.49
CA PRO A 338 -22.91 9.47 2.72
C PRO A 338 -22.09 10.70 3.12
N ARG A 339 -22.75 11.84 3.23
CA ARG A 339 -22.14 13.12 3.59
C ARG A 339 -21.52 13.09 5.00
N PHE A 340 -22.23 12.53 5.97
CA PHE A 340 -21.72 12.42 7.35
C PHE A 340 -20.56 11.43 7.45
N LEU A 341 -20.55 10.36 6.67
CA LEU A 341 -19.41 9.44 6.57
C LEU A 341 -18.17 10.11 5.97
N ASP A 342 -18.32 10.92 4.91
CA ASP A 342 -17.20 11.69 4.36
C ASP A 342 -16.65 12.69 5.39
N GLN A 343 -17.54 13.38 6.12
CA GLN A 343 -17.15 14.27 7.20
C GLN A 343 -16.40 13.54 8.33
N ALA A 344 -16.90 12.38 8.76
CA ALA A 344 -16.23 11.54 9.75
C ALA A 344 -14.82 11.12 9.29
N ALA A 345 -14.69 10.70 8.04
CA ALA A 345 -13.40 10.33 7.47
C ALA A 345 -12.41 11.51 7.43
N ARG A 346 -12.88 12.71 7.10
CA ARG A 346 -12.07 13.95 7.13
C ARG A 346 -11.59 14.26 8.55
N LEU A 347 -12.50 14.22 9.54
CA LEU A 347 -12.15 14.48 10.94
C LEU A 347 -11.17 13.46 11.48
N MET A 348 -11.41 12.16 11.23
CA MET A 348 -10.47 11.10 11.63
C MET A 348 -9.09 11.27 10.98
N THR A 349 -9.06 11.74 9.72
CA THR A 349 -7.81 12.04 9.00
C THR A 349 -7.08 13.20 9.69
N ALA A 350 -7.77 14.31 9.97
CA ALA A 350 -7.21 15.48 10.64
C ALA A 350 -6.64 15.14 12.02
N GLU A 351 -7.39 14.40 12.85
CA GLU A 351 -6.88 13.94 14.15
C GLU A 351 -5.66 13.01 14.02
N THR A 352 -5.63 12.15 12.99
CA THR A 352 -4.48 11.28 12.76
C THR A 352 -3.25 12.09 12.38
N GLU A 353 -3.41 13.11 11.55
CA GLU A 353 -2.34 14.03 11.15
C GLU A 353 -1.85 14.85 12.37
N GLU A 354 -2.75 15.28 13.24
CA GLU A 354 -2.41 16.02 14.45
C GLU A 354 -1.60 15.16 15.43
N LYS A 355 -2.01 13.91 15.67
CA LYS A 355 -1.23 12.95 16.50
C LYS A 355 0.16 12.70 15.93
N LEU A 356 0.30 12.61 14.60
CA LEU A 356 1.61 12.49 13.95
C LEU A 356 2.45 13.75 14.10
N ARG A 357 1.83 14.92 14.01
CA ARG A 357 2.51 16.21 14.25
C ARG A 357 3.01 16.29 15.68
N HIS A 358 2.17 15.94 16.63
CA HIS A 358 2.54 15.91 18.05
C HIS A 358 3.69 14.94 18.32
N PHE A 359 3.64 13.73 17.77
CA PHE A 359 4.76 12.76 17.81
C PHE A 359 6.06 13.37 17.28
N ARG A 360 6.00 14.09 16.15
CA ARG A 360 7.17 14.77 15.59
C ARG A 360 7.75 15.82 16.52
N HIS A 361 6.90 16.64 17.15
CA HIS A 361 7.34 17.66 18.10
C HIS A 361 8.03 17.09 19.34
N ILE A 362 7.67 15.90 19.79
CA ILE A 362 8.34 15.20 20.90
C ILE A 362 9.61 14.49 20.41
N ALA A 363 9.57 13.89 19.23
CA ALA A 363 10.70 13.16 18.68
C ALA A 363 11.91 14.06 18.39
N GLU A 364 11.68 15.31 17.97
CA GLU A 364 12.74 16.26 17.64
C GLU A 364 13.62 16.63 18.84
N PRO A 365 13.08 17.10 19.98
CA PRO A 365 13.89 17.33 21.19
C PRO A 365 14.54 16.05 21.73
N ALA A 366 13.83 14.92 21.69
CA ALA A 366 14.39 13.65 22.14
C ALA A 366 15.63 13.23 21.33
N MET A 367 15.57 13.42 20.00
CA MET A 367 16.70 13.14 19.12
C MET A 367 17.86 14.12 19.33
N LEU A 368 17.58 15.41 19.55
CA LEU A 368 18.61 16.40 19.88
C LEU A 368 19.31 16.07 21.21
N LEU A 369 18.55 15.67 22.22
CA LEU A 369 19.10 15.19 23.49
C LEU A 369 19.92 13.93 23.34
N PHE A 370 19.48 12.99 22.49
CA PHE A 370 20.22 11.76 22.19
C PHE A 370 21.56 12.04 21.50
N VAL A 371 21.55 12.85 20.43
CA VAL A 371 22.78 13.22 19.70
C VAL A 371 23.70 14.09 20.58
N GLY A 372 23.15 15.07 21.30
CA GLY A 372 23.90 15.91 22.22
C GLY A 372 24.51 15.12 23.38
N GLY A 373 23.75 14.20 23.98
CA GLY A 373 24.22 13.29 25.02
C GLY A 373 25.34 12.36 24.53
N LEU A 374 25.19 11.81 23.31
CA LEU A 374 26.22 11.00 22.69
C LEU A 374 27.53 11.80 22.45
N THR A 375 27.40 13.01 21.93
CA THR A 375 28.54 13.91 21.69
C THR A 375 29.21 14.31 23.03
N ALA A 376 28.43 14.65 24.04
CA ALA A 376 28.93 14.96 25.37
C ALA A 376 29.67 13.76 25.99
N LEU A 377 29.11 12.54 25.86
CA LEU A 377 29.75 11.34 26.37
C LEU A 377 31.13 11.10 25.73
N VAL A 378 31.26 11.33 24.42
CA VAL A 378 32.55 11.24 23.70
C VAL A 378 33.50 12.31 24.19
N LEU A 379 33.06 13.56 24.28
CA LEU A 379 33.87 14.67 24.79
C LEU A 379 34.37 14.44 26.20
N PHE A 380 33.50 13.99 27.11
CA PHE A 380 33.90 13.64 28.47
C PHE A 380 34.87 12.45 28.51
N SER A 381 34.66 11.43 27.66
CA SER A 381 35.56 10.29 27.58
C SER A 381 36.98 10.67 27.14
N VAL A 382 37.11 11.72 26.33
CA VAL A 382 38.43 12.24 25.85
C VAL A 382 39.00 13.29 26.79
N MET A 383 38.19 14.24 27.25
CA MET A 383 38.72 15.36 28.05
C MET A 383 39.03 14.99 29.50
N LEU A 384 38.29 14.08 30.13
CA LEU A 384 38.51 13.70 31.52
C LEU A 384 39.94 13.17 31.79
N PRO A 385 40.50 12.24 30.98
CA PRO A 385 41.88 11.80 31.10
C PRO A 385 42.90 12.92 30.85
N VAL A 386 42.65 13.80 29.87
CA VAL A 386 43.54 14.94 29.56
C VAL A 386 43.62 15.90 30.76
N PHE A 387 42.50 16.21 31.39
CA PHE A 387 42.52 17.04 32.61
C PHE A 387 43.23 16.38 33.81
N ARG A 388 43.11 15.05 33.96
CA ARG A 388 43.85 14.34 35.01
C ARG A 388 45.38 14.40 34.78
N MET A 389 45.83 14.35 33.53
CA MET A 389 47.27 14.51 33.21
C MET A 389 47.75 15.93 33.51
N ALA A 390 47.00 16.96 33.12
CA ALA A 390 47.36 18.34 33.41
C ALA A 390 47.44 18.60 34.91
N GLY A 391 46.57 17.99 35.72
CA GLY A 391 46.59 18.11 37.18
C GLY A 391 47.73 17.34 37.89
N SER A 392 48.22 16.24 37.29
CA SER A 392 49.34 15.44 37.86
C SER A 392 50.71 16.06 37.59
N HIS A 393 50.84 17.00 36.68
CA HIS A 393 52.09 17.75 36.43
C HIS A 393 52.18 19.05 37.21
N LEU A 394 51.16 19.47 37.96
CA LEU A 394 51.12 20.69 38.78
C LEU A 394 51.19 20.42 40.28
N GLY A 395 51.33 19.19 40.71
CA GLY A 395 51.60 18.75 42.09
C GLY A 395 52.86 17.91 42.15
#